data_4ddbd59296cf95f642a06760f799c6b0
#
_entry.id   4ddbd59296cf95f642a06760f799c6b0
#
_cell.length_a   1.000
_cell.length_b   1.000
_cell.length_c   1.000
_cell.angle_alpha   90.00
_cell.angle_beta   90.00
_cell.angle_gamma   90.00
#
_symmetry.space_group_name_H-M   'P 1'
#
loop_
_entity.id
_entity.type
_entity.pdbx_description
1 polymer ?
#
loop_
_entity_poly.entity_id
_entity_poly.type
_entity_poly.pdbx_seq_one_letter_code
_entity_poly.pdbx_strand_id
1 'polypeptide(L)'
;RINQIEHGAETVSAGEMLTTQLIEHYGYEPQISMEDGLIILVKYLQHTDEVFIFDNTYLGKLKKVQEILLGYLLEIDRICRKYDIRYFLAGGTLLGAIRHHGFIPWDDDADVMMLREDYDRFMQVVQEELPENIFVQVPETEKGNHNPFTKLRINDTMFATEFTGHFMDMHNGIFFDVLAHDQTGNHRWSQKLHLMFTMLSRSIVFNKWGNTDIKSGGNHPVICRIVDHVKYLIPMPFAEWAQKKALTFFQNRNTDYLYDGMGRNLKRGAFPKSWLMETVYVDFEGYKFPVPKEYDQYLTWLYGDYMQMIPVSARRTSHSIVLTDLGAYGNYKI
;
A
#
# COMPACT_ATOMS: atom_id res chain seq x y z
N ARG A 1 -13.97 6.31 32.07
CA ARG A 1 -13.13 6.22 33.30
C ARG A 1 -11.72 5.90 32.82
N ILE A 2 -10.86 6.89 32.85
CA ILE A 2 -9.42 6.77 32.64
C ILE A 2 -8.88 6.19 33.95
N ASN A 3 -8.26 5.00 33.88
CA ASN A 3 -7.57 4.44 35.04
C ASN A 3 -6.30 5.27 35.33
N GLN A 4 -6.34 6.03 36.41
CA GLN A 4 -5.13 6.60 37.00
C GLN A 4 -4.36 5.49 37.72
N ILE A 5 -3.15 5.24 37.29
CA ILE A 5 -2.20 4.39 38.02
C ILE A 5 -1.40 5.33 38.92
N GLU A 6 -1.70 5.32 40.22
CA GLU A 6 -0.90 6.01 41.24
C GLU A 6 0.39 5.22 41.49
N HIS A 7 1.51 5.77 41.06
CA HIS A 7 2.82 5.50 41.65
C HIS A 7 3.48 6.84 41.98
N GLY A 8 3.83 6.98 43.25
CA GLY A 8 4.33 8.10 43.98
C GLY A 8 5.02 9.24 43.22
N ALA A 9 4.50 10.44 43.40
CA ALA A 9 5.05 11.74 43.07
C ALA A 9 5.43 11.98 41.60
N GLU A 10 4.44 12.18 40.78
CA GLU A 10 4.30 12.73 39.45
C GLU A 10 3.55 11.75 38.53
N THR A 11 2.27 11.95 38.42
CA THR A 11 1.42 11.20 37.46
C THR A 11 1.64 11.77 36.06
N VAL A 12 2.61 11.21 35.34
CA VAL A 12 2.74 11.44 33.89
C VAL A 12 1.79 10.49 33.20
N SER A 13 0.89 11.01 32.36
CA SER A 13 -0.03 10.16 31.58
C SER A 13 0.75 9.33 30.57
N ALA A 14 0.26 8.13 30.22
CA ALA A 14 0.90 7.30 29.19
C ALA A 14 1.04 8.05 27.84
N GLY A 15 0.14 9.00 27.55
CA GLY A 15 0.22 9.87 26.38
C GLY A 15 1.37 10.89 26.48
N GLU A 16 1.61 11.48 27.64
CA GLU A 16 2.73 12.42 27.84
C GLU A 16 4.07 11.70 27.74
N MET A 17 4.18 10.49 28.27
CA MET A 17 5.41 9.69 28.21
C MET A 17 5.72 9.26 26.77
N LEU A 18 4.72 8.88 25.98
CA LEU A 18 4.89 8.56 24.57
C LEU A 18 5.27 9.80 23.75
N THR A 19 4.64 10.95 24.01
CA THR A 19 4.94 12.22 23.35
C THR A 19 6.36 12.68 23.67
N THR A 20 6.81 12.58 24.93
CA THR A 20 8.17 12.92 25.35
C THR A 20 9.21 12.04 24.64
N GLN A 21 8.98 10.73 24.54
CA GLN A 21 9.87 9.82 23.82
C GLN A 21 9.94 10.15 22.32
N LEU A 22 8.83 10.52 21.70
CA LEU A 22 8.79 10.92 20.28
C LEU A 22 9.54 12.25 20.05
N ILE A 23 9.40 13.24 20.97
CA ILE A 23 10.13 14.51 20.90
C ILE A 23 11.64 14.28 21.06
N GLU A 24 12.04 13.52 22.08
CA GLU A 24 13.45 13.28 22.39
C GLU A 24 14.17 12.44 21.33
N HIS A 25 13.49 11.45 20.76
CA HIS A 25 14.12 10.51 19.84
C HIS A 25 14.05 10.93 18.37
N TYR A 26 12.99 11.66 17.98
CA TYR A 26 12.69 11.99 16.59
C TYR A 26 12.51 13.48 16.32
N GLY A 27 12.65 14.34 17.32
CA GLY A 27 12.39 15.79 17.17
C GLY A 27 10.93 16.12 16.80
N TYR A 28 9.99 15.23 17.16
CA TYR A 28 8.59 15.40 16.84
C TYR A 28 7.95 16.47 17.72
N GLU A 29 7.43 17.54 17.12
CA GLU A 29 6.59 18.52 17.80
C GLU A 29 5.11 18.22 17.57
N PRO A 30 4.31 17.92 18.62
CA PRO A 30 2.88 17.74 18.48
C PRO A 30 2.25 18.99 17.90
N GLN A 31 1.54 18.84 16.78
CA GLN A 31 0.83 19.95 16.11
C GLN A 31 -0.47 20.35 16.81
N ILE A 32 -0.91 19.54 17.77
CA ILE A 32 -2.18 19.73 18.49
C ILE A 32 -1.93 19.50 19.97
N SER A 33 -2.41 20.43 20.84
CA SER A 33 -2.36 20.24 22.28
C SER A 33 -3.25 19.05 22.69
N MET A 34 -2.96 18.43 23.84
CA MET A 34 -3.80 17.35 24.37
C MET A 34 -5.24 17.83 24.65
N GLU A 35 -5.40 19.09 25.02
CA GLU A 35 -6.68 19.74 25.30
C GLU A 35 -7.50 19.91 24.01
N ASP A 36 -6.88 20.39 22.93
CA ASP A 36 -7.49 20.47 21.61
C ASP A 36 -7.83 19.10 21.04
N GLY A 37 -6.95 18.10 21.22
CA GLY A 37 -7.20 16.71 20.86
C GLY A 37 -8.40 16.10 21.58
N LEU A 38 -8.59 16.43 22.87
CA LEU A 38 -9.75 15.99 23.64
C LEU A 38 -11.04 16.68 23.19
N ILE A 39 -10.99 17.99 22.89
CA ILE A 39 -12.13 18.74 22.34
C ILE A 39 -12.56 18.17 20.99
N ILE A 40 -11.59 17.84 20.15
CA ILE A 40 -11.82 17.19 18.85
C ILE A 40 -12.49 15.83 19.03
N LEU A 41 -12.00 15.01 19.94
CA LEU A 41 -12.58 13.70 20.24
C LEU A 41 -14.01 13.80 20.77
N VAL A 42 -14.28 14.74 21.66
CA VAL A 42 -15.64 14.99 22.20
C VAL A 42 -16.60 15.45 21.10
N LYS A 43 -16.18 16.37 20.24
CA LYS A 43 -16.95 16.82 19.08
C LYS A 43 -17.22 15.66 18.11
N TYR A 44 -16.22 14.81 17.83
CA TYR A 44 -16.36 13.61 17.00
C TYR A 44 -17.41 12.64 17.57
N LEU A 45 -17.39 12.40 18.87
CA LEU A 45 -18.35 11.50 19.53
C LEU A 45 -19.78 12.08 19.59
N GLN A 46 -19.94 13.39 19.49
CA GLN A 46 -21.25 14.09 19.50
C GLN A 46 -21.89 14.19 18.10
N HIS A 47 -21.10 14.13 17.02
CA HIS A 47 -21.56 14.35 15.63
C HIS A 47 -21.10 13.19 14.74
N THR A 48 -21.77 12.05 14.87
CA THR A 48 -21.37 10.80 14.18
C THR A 48 -21.61 10.79 12.67
N ASP A 49 -22.30 11.77 12.12
CA ASP A 49 -22.70 11.80 10.70
C ASP A 49 -21.90 12.80 9.84
N GLU A 50 -21.03 13.62 10.43
CA GLU A 50 -20.20 14.58 9.71
C GLU A 50 -18.75 14.10 9.59
N VAL A 51 -18.21 14.16 8.38
CA VAL A 51 -16.76 13.97 8.13
C VAL A 51 -16.06 15.22 8.67
N PHE A 52 -15.43 15.13 9.83
CA PHE A 52 -14.61 16.21 10.35
C PHE A 52 -13.34 16.37 9.50
N ILE A 53 -13.29 17.45 8.73
CA ILE A 53 -12.08 17.93 8.10
C ILE A 53 -11.32 18.72 9.15
N PHE A 54 -10.27 18.15 9.72
CA PHE A 54 -9.41 18.87 10.66
C PHE A 54 -8.36 19.63 9.86
N ASP A 55 -8.52 20.95 9.75
CA ASP A 55 -7.46 21.84 9.29
C ASP A 55 -6.22 21.67 10.20
N ASN A 56 -5.04 21.42 9.60
CA ASN A 56 -3.78 21.10 10.26
C ASN A 56 -3.72 19.77 11.03
N THR A 57 -4.70 18.89 10.91
CA THR A 57 -4.63 17.53 11.41
C THR A 57 -4.08 16.59 10.33
N TYR A 58 -3.83 15.33 10.70
CA TYR A 58 -3.47 14.27 9.76
C TYR A 58 -4.41 14.19 8.55
N LEU A 59 -5.72 14.45 8.71
CA LEU A 59 -6.69 14.44 7.61
C LEU A 59 -6.51 15.61 6.63
N GLY A 60 -6.15 16.81 7.08
CA GLY A 60 -5.78 17.91 6.20
C GLY A 60 -4.52 17.59 5.38
N LYS A 61 -3.51 17.01 6.04
CA LYS A 61 -2.32 16.48 5.35
C LYS A 61 -2.66 15.34 4.38
N LEU A 62 -3.61 14.48 4.74
CA LEU A 62 -4.05 13.37 3.91
C LEU A 62 -4.64 13.84 2.58
N LYS A 63 -5.51 14.86 2.60
CA LYS A 63 -6.03 15.41 1.34
C LYS A 63 -4.91 15.94 0.46
N LYS A 64 -3.90 16.59 1.06
CA LYS A 64 -2.72 17.06 0.34
C LYS A 64 -1.91 15.90 -0.26
N VAL A 65 -1.77 14.79 0.47
CA VAL A 65 -1.15 13.56 -0.05
C VAL A 65 -1.94 13.03 -1.25
N GLN A 66 -3.26 12.98 -1.18
CA GLN A 66 -4.12 12.55 -2.28
C GLN A 66 -3.98 13.44 -3.52
N GLU A 67 -3.88 14.77 -3.36
CA GLU A 67 -3.62 15.71 -4.46
C GLU A 67 -2.25 15.46 -5.12
N ILE A 68 -1.22 15.20 -4.31
CA ILE A 68 0.11 14.84 -4.80
C ILE A 68 0.04 13.53 -5.58
N LEU A 69 -0.59 12.50 -5.02
CA LEU A 69 -0.74 11.19 -5.65
C LEU A 69 -1.52 11.27 -6.96
N LEU A 70 -2.52 12.14 -7.06
CA LEU A 70 -3.24 12.38 -8.32
C LEU A 70 -2.31 12.92 -9.40
N GLY A 71 -1.42 13.87 -9.07
CA GLY A 71 -0.43 14.39 -10.00
C GLY A 71 0.46 13.27 -10.57
N TYR A 72 0.89 12.34 -9.73
CA TYR A 72 1.72 11.21 -10.16
C TYR A 72 0.93 10.13 -10.90
N LEU A 73 -0.33 9.92 -10.56
CA LEU A 73 -1.21 9.04 -11.32
C LEU A 73 -1.38 9.55 -12.76
N LEU A 74 -1.47 10.87 -12.96
CA LEU A 74 -1.50 11.49 -14.29
C LEU A 74 -0.19 11.26 -15.07
N GLU A 75 0.96 11.30 -14.39
CA GLU A 75 2.25 10.97 -15.03
C GLU A 75 2.34 9.51 -15.45
N ILE A 76 1.87 8.59 -14.63
CA ILE A 76 1.79 7.18 -14.99
C ILE A 76 0.87 6.97 -16.20
N ASP A 77 -0.30 7.64 -16.23
CA ASP A 77 -1.21 7.60 -17.37
C ASP A 77 -0.53 8.12 -18.64
N ARG A 78 0.20 9.24 -18.55
CA ARG A 78 0.97 9.79 -19.66
C ARG A 78 1.98 8.79 -20.22
N ILE A 79 2.76 8.16 -19.34
CA ILE A 79 3.77 7.17 -19.73
C ILE A 79 3.10 5.96 -20.38
N CYS A 80 2.08 5.42 -19.73
CA CYS A 80 1.38 4.23 -20.22
C CYS A 80 0.74 4.47 -21.61
N ARG A 81 0.13 5.64 -21.84
CA ARG A 81 -0.40 6.02 -23.14
C ARG A 81 0.70 6.18 -24.19
N LYS A 82 1.83 6.82 -23.83
CA LYS A 82 2.96 7.03 -24.76
C LYS A 82 3.55 5.73 -25.28
N TYR A 83 3.61 4.70 -24.44
CA TYR A 83 4.24 3.42 -24.77
C TYR A 83 3.25 2.29 -25.04
N ASP A 84 1.95 2.59 -25.14
CA ASP A 84 0.87 1.62 -25.33
C ASP A 84 0.95 0.48 -24.30
N ILE A 85 1.12 0.86 -23.03
CA ILE A 85 1.15 -0.04 -21.86
C ILE A 85 -0.23 -0.04 -21.22
N ARG A 86 -0.83 -1.21 -21.09
CA ARG A 86 -2.13 -1.34 -20.42
C ARG A 86 -1.94 -1.38 -18.91
N TYR A 87 -2.69 -0.53 -18.22
CA TYR A 87 -2.78 -0.53 -16.78
C TYR A 87 -4.22 -0.29 -16.34
N PHE A 88 -4.50 -0.52 -15.07
CA PHE A 88 -5.78 -0.21 -14.43
C PHE A 88 -5.54 0.36 -13.04
N LEU A 89 -6.48 1.17 -12.55
CA LEU A 89 -6.54 1.48 -11.13
C LEU A 89 -6.70 0.19 -10.34
N ALA A 90 -6.08 0.10 -9.15
CA ALA A 90 -6.08 -1.12 -8.35
C ALA A 90 -6.57 -0.85 -6.92
N GLY A 91 -6.86 -1.90 -6.19
CA GLY A 91 -7.10 -1.83 -4.74
C GLY A 91 -8.11 -0.79 -4.29
N GLY A 92 -7.70 0.01 -3.31
CA GLY A 92 -8.46 1.14 -2.77
C GLY A 92 -8.73 2.22 -3.81
N THR A 93 -7.77 2.48 -4.71
CA THR A 93 -7.91 3.47 -5.79
C THR A 93 -9.02 3.09 -6.78
N LEU A 94 -9.10 1.81 -7.18
CA LEU A 94 -10.20 1.32 -8.02
C LEU A 94 -11.55 1.42 -7.29
N LEU A 95 -11.60 0.99 -6.03
CA LEU A 95 -12.82 1.10 -5.23
C LEU A 95 -13.25 2.56 -5.07
N GLY A 96 -12.29 3.46 -4.87
CA GLY A 96 -12.51 4.90 -4.80
C GLY A 96 -13.12 5.45 -6.10
N ALA A 97 -12.55 5.08 -7.24
CA ALA A 97 -13.06 5.47 -8.56
C ALA A 97 -14.54 5.09 -8.76
N ILE A 98 -14.91 3.86 -8.41
CA ILE A 98 -16.27 3.35 -8.64
C ILE A 98 -17.26 3.91 -7.62
N ARG A 99 -16.89 4.01 -6.34
CA ARG A 99 -17.82 4.36 -5.25
C ARG A 99 -17.84 5.84 -4.90
N HIS A 100 -16.69 6.53 -5.03
CA HIS A 100 -16.51 7.92 -4.60
C HIS A 100 -16.21 8.87 -5.75
N HIS A 101 -15.96 8.38 -6.96
CA HIS A 101 -15.48 9.15 -8.12
C HIS A 101 -14.16 9.89 -7.85
N GLY A 102 -13.35 9.35 -6.94
CA GLY A 102 -12.08 9.90 -6.47
C GLY A 102 -11.50 9.01 -5.39
N PHE A 103 -10.58 9.55 -4.62
CA PHE A 103 -10.03 8.84 -3.47
C PHE A 103 -11.11 8.48 -2.45
N ILE A 104 -10.96 7.34 -1.81
CA ILE A 104 -11.67 7.08 -0.55
C ILE A 104 -11.17 8.12 0.45
N PRO A 105 -12.06 8.85 1.18
CA PRO A 105 -11.66 10.01 1.99
C PRO A 105 -10.59 9.75 3.05
N TRP A 106 -10.42 8.51 3.47
CA TRP A 106 -9.43 8.07 4.47
C TRP A 106 -8.32 7.20 3.88
N ASP A 107 -8.18 7.12 2.56
CA ASP A 107 -7.11 6.35 1.90
C ASP A 107 -5.85 7.20 1.74
N ASP A 108 -4.69 6.61 2.04
CA ASP A 108 -3.42 7.31 2.14
C ASP A 108 -2.39 6.86 1.09
N ASP A 109 -2.82 6.07 0.12
CA ASP A 109 -2.00 5.60 -1.00
C ASP A 109 -2.76 5.65 -2.33
N ALA A 110 -2.07 5.30 -3.39
CA ALA A 110 -2.65 5.05 -4.70
C ALA A 110 -1.95 3.86 -5.35
N ASP A 111 -2.76 3.03 -5.99
CA ASP A 111 -2.34 1.77 -6.59
C ASP A 111 -2.73 1.70 -8.06
N VAL A 112 -1.84 1.18 -8.89
CA VAL A 112 -2.18 0.66 -10.22
C VAL A 112 -1.77 -0.80 -10.37
N MET A 113 -2.49 -1.52 -11.23
CA MET A 113 -2.17 -2.88 -11.59
C MET A 113 -1.95 -3.03 -13.08
N MET A 114 -1.06 -3.92 -13.44
CA MET A 114 -0.72 -4.28 -14.81
C MET A 114 -0.63 -5.80 -14.95
N LEU A 115 -0.91 -6.34 -16.13
CA LEU A 115 -0.47 -7.68 -16.45
C LEU A 115 1.06 -7.74 -16.44
N ARG A 116 1.64 -8.88 -16.10
CA ARG A 116 3.11 -9.04 -16.00
C ARG A 116 3.85 -8.50 -17.23
N GLU A 117 3.34 -8.75 -18.43
CA GLU A 117 3.96 -8.31 -19.67
C GLU A 117 3.99 -6.77 -19.78
N ASP A 118 2.88 -6.12 -19.43
CA ASP A 118 2.79 -4.66 -19.43
C ASP A 118 3.62 -4.04 -18.29
N TYR A 119 3.66 -4.67 -17.12
CA TYR A 119 4.54 -4.28 -16.02
C TYR A 119 6.03 -4.35 -16.42
N ASP A 120 6.45 -5.44 -17.05
CA ASP A 120 7.83 -5.60 -17.48
C ASP A 120 8.20 -4.54 -18.54
N ARG A 121 7.28 -4.17 -19.44
CA ARG A 121 7.45 -3.05 -20.39
C ARG A 121 7.50 -1.70 -19.70
N PHE A 122 6.64 -1.48 -18.71
CA PHE A 122 6.64 -0.25 -17.90
C PHE A 122 7.99 -0.08 -17.19
N MET A 123 8.51 -1.12 -16.58
CA MET A 123 9.80 -1.09 -15.88
C MET A 123 11.01 -0.80 -16.78
N GLN A 124 10.89 -1.02 -18.11
CA GLN A 124 11.95 -0.67 -19.07
C GLN A 124 12.03 0.82 -19.35
N VAL A 125 10.93 1.56 -19.22
CA VAL A 125 10.84 2.96 -19.61
C VAL A 125 10.64 3.92 -18.44
N VAL A 126 10.13 3.44 -17.31
CA VAL A 126 9.68 4.27 -16.19
C VAL A 126 10.80 5.15 -15.63
N GLN A 127 12.02 4.61 -15.51
CA GLN A 127 13.16 5.33 -14.94
C GLN A 127 13.56 6.56 -15.77
N GLU A 128 13.42 6.49 -17.10
CA GLU A 128 13.78 7.58 -18.02
C GLU A 128 12.64 8.59 -18.24
N GLU A 129 11.40 8.14 -18.03
CA GLU A 129 10.20 8.94 -18.34
C GLU A 129 9.65 9.71 -17.14
N LEU A 130 9.92 9.27 -15.93
CA LEU A 130 9.46 9.96 -14.72
C LEU A 130 10.25 11.24 -14.48
N PRO A 131 9.61 12.27 -13.89
CA PRO A 131 10.31 13.43 -13.37
C PRO A 131 11.43 13.06 -12.39
N GLU A 132 12.50 13.86 -12.37
CA GLU A 132 13.70 13.63 -11.53
C GLU A 132 13.39 13.55 -10.02
N ASN A 133 12.28 14.13 -9.60
CA ASN A 133 11.83 14.10 -8.21
C ASN A 133 11.08 12.82 -7.82
N ILE A 134 11.02 11.80 -8.70
CA ILE A 134 10.44 10.50 -8.39
C ILE A 134 11.52 9.43 -8.44
N PHE A 135 11.65 8.70 -7.35
CA PHE A 135 12.53 7.56 -7.20
C PHE A 135 11.78 6.25 -7.46
N VAL A 136 12.31 5.43 -8.36
CA VAL A 136 11.78 4.08 -8.63
C VAL A 136 12.38 3.11 -7.63
N GLN A 137 11.62 2.77 -6.59
CA GLN A 137 12.07 1.90 -5.50
C GLN A 137 11.75 0.44 -5.83
N VAL A 138 12.78 -0.32 -6.14
CA VAL A 138 12.78 -1.78 -6.33
C VAL A 138 14.04 -2.36 -5.67
N PRO A 139 14.14 -3.68 -5.45
CA PRO A 139 15.35 -4.28 -4.86
C PRO A 139 16.65 -3.97 -5.62
N GLU A 140 16.56 -3.73 -6.92
CA GLU A 140 17.70 -3.43 -7.78
C GLU A 140 18.21 -1.97 -7.63
N THR A 141 17.33 -1.04 -7.26
CA THR A 141 17.68 0.40 -7.12
C THR A 141 17.99 0.80 -5.69
N GLU A 142 17.49 0.07 -4.71
CA GLU A 142 17.69 0.40 -3.30
C GLU A 142 18.08 -0.82 -2.47
N LYS A 143 19.30 -0.79 -1.97
CA LYS A 143 19.83 -1.84 -1.10
C LYS A 143 19.03 -1.92 0.20
N GLY A 144 18.56 -3.11 0.55
CA GLY A 144 17.75 -3.33 1.74
C GLY A 144 16.24 -3.26 1.49
N ASN A 145 15.82 -2.81 0.32
CA ASN A 145 14.44 -2.95 -0.11
C ASN A 145 14.20 -4.38 -0.62
N HIS A 146 13.22 -5.05 -0.06
CA HIS A 146 12.86 -6.44 -0.42
C HIS A 146 11.40 -6.56 -0.85
N ASN A 147 10.75 -5.43 -1.23
CA ASN A 147 9.42 -5.47 -1.80
C ASN A 147 9.44 -6.17 -3.16
N PRO A 148 8.51 -7.08 -3.42
CA PRO A 148 8.42 -7.77 -4.70
C PRO A 148 7.74 -6.93 -5.79
N PHE A 149 7.22 -5.75 -5.46
CA PHE A 149 6.53 -4.81 -6.35
C PHE A 149 7.23 -3.45 -6.34
N THR A 150 6.93 -2.63 -7.34
CA THR A 150 7.52 -1.30 -7.47
C THR A 150 6.77 -0.28 -6.63
N LYS A 151 7.53 0.50 -5.85
CA LYS A 151 7.04 1.76 -5.30
C LYS A 151 7.68 2.92 -6.04
N LEU A 152 6.88 3.88 -6.44
CA LEU A 152 7.35 5.17 -6.93
C LEU A 152 7.34 6.13 -5.74
N ARG A 153 8.51 6.63 -5.35
CA ARG A 153 8.68 7.46 -4.16
C ARG A 153 8.99 8.90 -4.54
N ILE A 154 8.43 9.84 -3.81
CA ILE A 154 8.65 11.27 -4.06
C ILE A 154 9.84 11.74 -3.25
N ASN A 155 10.87 12.23 -3.94
CA ASN A 155 12.06 12.79 -3.33
C ASN A 155 11.71 13.98 -2.42
N ASP A 156 12.54 14.23 -1.42
CA ASP A 156 12.40 15.36 -0.49
C ASP A 156 11.06 15.39 0.27
N THR A 157 10.44 14.23 0.43
CA THR A 157 9.26 14.03 1.29
C THR A 157 9.50 12.88 2.27
N MET A 158 8.71 12.84 3.34
CA MET A 158 8.72 11.75 4.31
C MET A 158 7.29 11.27 4.55
N PHE A 159 7.07 9.98 4.37
CA PHE A 159 5.78 9.34 4.60
C PHE A 159 6.04 7.90 5.07
N ALA A 160 6.65 7.80 6.27
CA ALA A 160 7.12 6.54 6.81
C ALA A 160 6.00 5.83 7.58
N THR A 161 5.83 4.55 7.28
CA THR A 161 4.96 3.65 8.06
C THR A 161 5.68 3.20 9.33
N GLU A 162 4.94 2.63 10.29
CA GLU A 162 5.52 2.03 11.49
C GLU A 162 6.64 1.03 11.14
N PHE A 163 6.48 0.23 10.10
CA PHE A 163 7.50 -0.70 9.64
C PHE A 163 8.69 0.01 8.98
N THR A 164 8.44 0.89 8.01
CA THR A 164 9.53 1.51 7.24
C THR A 164 10.28 2.57 8.04
N GLY A 165 9.68 3.13 9.09
CA GLY A 165 10.33 4.04 10.03
C GLY A 165 11.51 3.41 10.77
N HIS A 166 11.62 2.08 10.83
CA HIS A 166 12.80 1.38 11.36
C HIS A 166 13.98 1.35 10.35
N PHE A 167 13.76 1.74 9.10
CA PHE A 167 14.75 1.71 8.02
C PHE A 167 14.95 3.12 7.45
N MET A 168 15.47 4.02 8.27
CA MET A 168 15.67 5.43 7.88
C MET A 168 16.72 5.63 6.79
N ASP A 169 17.56 4.62 6.54
CA ASP A 169 18.51 4.61 5.41
C ASP A 169 17.84 4.32 4.07
N MET A 170 16.55 3.91 4.08
CA MET A 170 15.77 3.68 2.89
C MET A 170 14.92 4.91 2.54
N HIS A 171 14.56 5.01 1.28
CA HIS A 171 13.67 6.08 0.80
C HIS A 171 12.26 5.90 1.37
N ASN A 172 11.84 6.82 2.23
CA ASN A 172 10.55 6.81 2.93
C ASN A 172 9.62 7.96 2.48
N GLY A 173 9.77 8.48 1.27
CA GLY A 173 8.88 9.52 0.72
C GLY A 173 7.47 9.01 0.45
N ILE A 174 6.56 9.94 0.14
CA ILE A 174 5.20 9.63 -0.33
C ILE A 174 5.32 8.62 -1.46
N PHE A 175 4.47 7.61 -1.48
CA PHE A 175 4.61 6.48 -2.37
C PHE A 175 3.35 6.18 -3.18
N PHE A 176 3.58 5.58 -4.32
CA PHE A 176 2.59 5.06 -5.24
C PHE A 176 2.96 3.63 -5.61
N ASP A 177 2.02 2.70 -5.58
CA ASP A 177 2.29 1.29 -5.78
C ASP A 177 1.92 0.83 -7.21
N VAL A 178 2.88 0.16 -7.86
CA VAL A 178 2.68 -0.47 -9.17
C VAL A 178 2.77 -1.98 -9.01
N LEU A 179 1.64 -2.65 -9.20
CA LEU A 179 1.47 -4.07 -8.94
C LEU A 179 1.38 -4.87 -10.24
N ALA A 180 2.17 -5.94 -10.36
CA ALA A 180 1.99 -6.89 -11.44
C ALA A 180 1.03 -8.00 -11.04
N HIS A 181 0.12 -8.34 -11.94
CA HIS A 181 -0.73 -9.52 -11.83
C HIS A 181 -0.14 -10.64 -12.68
N ASP A 182 0.18 -11.74 -12.02
CA ASP A 182 0.89 -12.87 -12.62
C ASP A 182 -0.06 -13.99 -13.05
N GLN A 183 0.32 -14.71 -14.08
CA GLN A 183 -0.42 -15.88 -14.53
C GLN A 183 -0.28 -17.02 -13.52
N THR A 184 -1.34 -17.82 -13.38
CA THR A 184 -1.33 -19.06 -12.61
C THR A 184 -1.96 -20.20 -13.38
N GLY A 185 -1.82 -21.43 -12.89
CA GLY A 185 -2.29 -22.63 -13.60
C GLY A 185 -3.81 -22.68 -13.81
N ASN A 186 -4.26 -23.40 -14.84
CA ASN A 186 -5.69 -23.55 -15.15
C ASN A 186 -6.42 -24.52 -14.22
N HIS A 187 -5.71 -25.41 -13.54
CA HIS A 187 -6.31 -26.39 -12.66
C HIS A 187 -6.20 -25.97 -11.19
N ARG A 188 -7.22 -26.23 -10.39
CA ARG A 188 -7.26 -25.88 -8.95
C ARG A 188 -6.07 -26.42 -8.17
N TRP A 189 -5.57 -27.62 -8.50
CA TRP A 189 -4.40 -28.17 -7.82
C TRP A 189 -3.12 -27.41 -8.15
N SER A 190 -2.93 -26.99 -9.42
CA SER A 190 -1.77 -26.18 -9.83
C SER A 190 -1.82 -24.77 -9.24
N GLN A 191 -3.02 -24.17 -9.16
CA GLN A 191 -3.22 -22.90 -8.48
C GLN A 191 -2.87 -22.98 -6.98
N LYS A 192 -3.31 -24.03 -6.29
CA LYS A 192 -2.98 -24.25 -4.87
C LYS A 192 -1.49 -24.44 -4.63
N LEU A 193 -0.83 -25.23 -5.48
CA LEU A 193 0.63 -25.43 -5.39
C LEU A 193 1.38 -24.12 -5.65
N HIS A 194 0.99 -23.39 -6.69
CA HIS A 194 1.57 -22.10 -7.02
C HIS A 194 1.42 -21.10 -5.88
N LEU A 195 0.20 -20.98 -5.34
CA LEU A 195 -0.09 -20.16 -4.16
C LEU A 195 0.81 -20.55 -2.97
N MET A 196 0.93 -21.83 -2.69
CA MET A 196 1.75 -22.34 -1.58
C MET A 196 3.23 -21.94 -1.75
N PHE A 197 3.81 -22.11 -2.94
CA PHE A 197 5.20 -21.73 -3.21
C PHE A 197 5.41 -20.23 -3.14
N THR A 198 4.48 -19.44 -3.69
CA THR A 198 4.52 -17.99 -3.60
C THR A 198 4.42 -17.51 -2.14
N MET A 199 3.51 -18.07 -1.36
CA MET A 199 3.37 -17.76 0.06
C MET A 199 4.62 -18.13 0.85
N LEU A 200 5.20 -19.29 0.60
CA LEU A 200 6.41 -19.76 1.29
C LEU A 200 7.61 -18.84 0.98
N SER A 201 7.90 -18.60 -0.31
CA SER A 201 9.02 -17.74 -0.71
C SER A 201 8.86 -16.32 -0.18
N ARG A 202 7.66 -15.74 -0.28
CA ARG A 202 7.33 -14.44 0.27
C ARG A 202 7.52 -14.39 1.78
N SER A 203 7.06 -15.43 2.49
CA SER A 203 7.21 -15.53 3.95
C SER A 203 8.67 -15.53 4.36
N ILE A 204 9.53 -16.22 3.64
CA ILE A 204 10.97 -16.25 3.92
C ILE A 204 11.57 -14.85 3.76
N VAL A 205 11.30 -14.17 2.65
CA VAL A 205 11.82 -12.83 2.38
C VAL A 205 11.38 -11.85 3.46
N PHE A 206 10.07 -11.74 3.72
CA PHE A 206 9.54 -10.77 4.69
C PHE A 206 9.96 -11.06 6.13
N ASN A 207 10.00 -12.33 6.56
CA ASN A 207 10.50 -12.65 7.90
C ASN A 207 12.00 -12.35 8.06
N LYS A 208 12.80 -12.52 7.01
CA LYS A 208 14.23 -12.13 7.03
C LYS A 208 14.39 -10.63 7.04
N TRP A 209 13.52 -9.90 6.38
CA TRP A 209 13.53 -8.44 6.37
C TRP A 209 13.05 -7.82 7.70
N GLY A 210 12.40 -8.62 8.57
CA GLY A 210 11.85 -8.15 9.82
C GLY A 210 10.43 -7.59 9.70
N ASN A 211 9.80 -7.71 8.53
CA ASN A 211 8.41 -7.27 8.33
C ASN A 211 7.45 -8.29 8.94
N THR A 212 7.02 -8.03 10.18
CA THR A 212 6.06 -8.87 10.89
C THR A 212 4.60 -8.52 10.60
N ASP A 213 4.33 -7.34 10.01
CA ASP A 213 2.97 -6.87 9.70
C ASP A 213 2.37 -7.67 8.55
N ILE A 214 3.19 -8.06 7.59
CA ILE A 214 2.84 -9.09 6.65
C ILE A 214 3.07 -10.42 7.34
N LYS A 215 2.19 -10.81 8.24
CA LYS A 215 2.07 -12.20 8.73
C LYS A 215 1.73 -13.08 7.54
N SER A 216 2.73 -13.25 6.73
CA SER A 216 2.76 -14.00 5.51
C SER A 216 2.44 -15.45 5.87
N GLY A 217 1.46 -15.96 5.25
CA GLY A 217 0.96 -17.30 5.51
C GLY A 217 -0.30 -17.34 6.36
N GLY A 218 -0.79 -16.19 6.88
CA GLY A 218 -1.90 -16.20 7.82
C GLY A 218 -1.56 -17.07 9.02
N ASN A 219 -2.56 -17.50 9.77
CA ASN A 219 -2.40 -18.38 10.92
C ASN A 219 -2.10 -19.85 10.52
N HIS A 220 -1.26 -20.11 9.47
CA HIS A 220 -0.90 -21.48 9.12
C HIS A 220 0.33 -21.92 9.96
N PRO A 221 0.14 -22.60 11.10
CA PRO A 221 1.20 -22.83 12.08
C PRO A 221 2.37 -23.66 11.50
N VAL A 222 2.11 -24.50 10.51
CA VAL A 222 3.11 -25.35 9.87
C VAL A 222 4.06 -24.51 8.98
N ILE A 223 3.51 -23.60 8.16
CA ILE A 223 4.32 -22.73 7.30
C ILE A 223 5.18 -21.80 8.16
N CYS A 224 4.61 -21.19 9.20
CA CYS A 224 5.36 -20.34 10.12
C CYS A 224 6.54 -21.08 10.75
N ARG A 225 6.33 -22.32 11.24
CA ARG A 225 7.40 -23.15 11.84
C ARG A 225 8.49 -23.47 10.84
N ILE A 226 8.13 -23.85 9.61
CA ILE A 226 9.12 -24.14 8.55
C ILE A 226 9.94 -22.87 8.27
N VAL A 227 9.28 -21.75 8.07
CA VAL A 227 9.96 -20.46 7.80
C VAL A 227 10.92 -20.10 8.93
N ASP A 228 10.49 -20.20 10.17
CA ASP A 228 11.33 -19.88 11.35
C ASP A 228 12.60 -20.74 11.43
N HIS A 229 12.55 -21.99 10.98
CA HIS A 229 13.71 -22.87 10.97
C HIS A 229 14.63 -22.65 9.77
N VAL A 230 14.06 -22.38 8.58
CA VAL A 230 14.86 -22.32 7.35
C VAL A 230 15.32 -20.91 6.97
N LYS A 231 14.70 -19.86 7.48
CA LYS A 231 15.01 -18.46 7.12
C LYS A 231 16.49 -18.08 7.33
N TYR A 232 17.13 -18.64 8.37
CA TYR A 232 18.54 -18.38 8.65
C TYR A 232 19.51 -19.16 7.74
N LEU A 233 19.06 -20.27 7.18
CA LEU A 233 19.87 -21.12 6.29
C LEU A 233 19.85 -20.63 4.84
N ILE A 234 18.85 -19.83 4.45
CA ILE A 234 18.67 -19.35 3.09
C ILE A 234 19.23 -17.93 2.95
N PRO A 235 20.25 -17.69 2.10
CA PRO A 235 20.71 -16.32 1.83
C PRO A 235 19.60 -15.45 1.23
N MET A 236 19.58 -14.14 1.57
CA MET A 236 18.55 -13.23 1.07
C MET A 236 18.47 -13.18 -0.46
N PRO A 237 19.58 -13.07 -1.22
CA PRO A 237 19.52 -13.05 -2.69
C PRO A 237 18.88 -14.31 -3.28
N PHE A 238 19.06 -15.46 -2.65
CA PHE A 238 18.43 -16.71 -3.09
C PHE A 238 16.92 -16.70 -2.77
N ALA A 239 16.53 -16.16 -1.60
CA ALA A 239 15.12 -16.06 -1.23
C ALA A 239 14.36 -15.14 -2.20
N GLU A 240 14.94 -13.98 -2.58
CA GLU A 240 14.41 -13.05 -3.57
C GLU A 240 14.32 -13.67 -4.96
N TRP A 241 15.37 -14.37 -5.39
CA TRP A 241 15.36 -15.11 -6.64
C TRP A 241 14.24 -16.16 -6.66
N ALA A 242 14.09 -16.92 -5.59
CA ALA A 242 13.04 -17.94 -5.47
C ALA A 242 11.64 -17.30 -5.47
N GLN A 243 11.47 -16.16 -4.82
CA GLN A 243 10.23 -15.40 -4.84
C GLN A 243 9.90 -14.90 -6.26
N LYS A 244 10.86 -14.30 -6.96
CA LYS A 244 10.69 -13.86 -8.35
C LYS A 244 10.33 -15.02 -9.27
N LYS A 245 10.98 -16.16 -9.10
CA LYS A 245 10.68 -17.40 -9.86
C LYS A 245 9.30 -17.97 -9.51
N ALA A 246 8.92 -17.93 -8.25
CA ALA A 246 7.57 -18.35 -7.83
C ALA A 246 6.50 -17.46 -8.48
N LEU A 247 6.64 -16.12 -8.42
CA LEU A 247 5.71 -15.18 -9.01
C LEU A 247 5.53 -15.41 -10.52
N THR A 248 6.63 -15.57 -11.25
CA THR A 248 6.63 -15.64 -12.73
C THR A 248 6.61 -17.06 -13.29
N PHE A 249 6.35 -18.08 -12.47
CA PHE A 249 6.46 -19.49 -12.89
C PHE A 249 5.56 -19.85 -14.07
N PHE A 250 4.38 -19.26 -14.16
CA PHE A 250 3.44 -19.48 -15.26
C PHE A 250 3.52 -18.40 -16.35
N GLN A 251 4.43 -17.44 -16.26
CA GLN A 251 4.62 -16.45 -17.31
C GLN A 251 4.93 -17.13 -18.65
N ASN A 252 4.39 -16.58 -19.73
CA ASN A 252 4.51 -17.14 -21.08
C ASN A 252 3.82 -18.51 -21.29
N ARG A 253 2.99 -18.95 -20.36
CA ARG A 253 2.11 -20.10 -20.54
C ARG A 253 0.71 -19.63 -20.91
N ASN A 254 0.03 -20.38 -21.76
CA ASN A 254 -1.36 -20.08 -22.11
C ASN A 254 -2.27 -20.50 -20.95
N THR A 255 -2.51 -19.58 -20.01
CA THR A 255 -3.38 -19.80 -18.85
C THR A 255 -4.48 -18.75 -18.79
N ASP A 256 -5.64 -19.15 -18.28
CA ASP A 256 -6.85 -18.36 -18.21
C ASP A 256 -7.04 -17.67 -16.84
N TYR A 257 -6.08 -17.85 -15.93
CA TYR A 257 -6.18 -17.35 -14.57
C TYR A 257 -4.97 -16.51 -14.17
N LEU A 258 -5.27 -15.48 -13.40
CA LEU A 258 -4.30 -14.59 -12.75
C LEU A 258 -4.41 -14.74 -11.23
N TYR A 259 -3.42 -14.22 -10.52
CA TYR A 259 -3.45 -14.03 -9.09
C TYR A 259 -2.66 -12.76 -8.70
N ASP A 260 -3.04 -12.18 -7.56
CA ASP A 260 -2.34 -11.05 -6.95
C ASP A 260 -1.18 -11.59 -6.08
N GLY A 261 -0.07 -11.98 -6.72
CA GLY A 261 1.08 -12.59 -6.04
C GLY A 261 1.87 -11.60 -5.19
N MET A 262 1.84 -10.34 -5.55
CA MET A 262 2.59 -9.26 -4.90
C MET A 262 1.79 -8.57 -3.79
N GLY A 263 0.48 -8.45 -3.97
CA GLY A 263 -0.40 -7.70 -3.07
C GLY A 263 -0.78 -8.43 -1.78
N ARG A 264 -1.63 -7.76 -1.00
CA ARG A 264 -2.17 -8.28 0.27
C ARG A 264 -3.19 -9.39 0.06
N ASN A 265 -3.74 -9.52 -1.16
CA ASN A 265 -4.88 -10.37 -1.47
C ASN A 265 -4.52 -11.76 -1.99
N LEU A 266 -3.25 -12.15 -1.91
CA LEU A 266 -2.75 -13.45 -2.36
C LEU A 266 -3.61 -14.63 -1.87
N LYS A 267 -4.16 -14.55 -0.66
CA LYS A 267 -5.02 -15.61 -0.08
C LYS A 267 -6.38 -15.76 -0.76
N ARG A 268 -6.84 -14.78 -1.50
CA ARG A 268 -8.10 -14.88 -2.24
C ARG A 268 -7.98 -15.84 -3.43
N GLY A 269 -6.75 -16.19 -3.79
CA GLY A 269 -6.45 -17.17 -4.83
C GLY A 269 -6.52 -16.57 -6.23
N ALA A 270 -6.78 -17.46 -7.20
CA ALA A 270 -6.83 -17.10 -8.61
C ALA A 270 -8.18 -16.52 -9.02
N PHE A 271 -8.14 -15.62 -10.00
CA PHE A 271 -9.31 -15.05 -10.67
C PHE A 271 -9.15 -15.12 -12.19
N PRO A 272 -10.24 -15.06 -12.98
CA PRO A 272 -10.17 -15.16 -14.43
C PRO A 272 -9.37 -14.03 -15.08
N LYS A 273 -8.44 -14.36 -15.98
CA LYS A 273 -7.67 -13.39 -16.76
C LYS A 273 -8.57 -12.50 -17.61
N SER A 274 -9.71 -13.05 -18.06
CA SER A 274 -10.70 -12.32 -18.87
C SER A 274 -11.20 -11.03 -18.20
N TRP A 275 -11.19 -10.94 -16.88
CA TRP A 275 -11.61 -9.72 -16.18
C TRP A 275 -10.71 -8.51 -16.48
N LEU A 276 -9.43 -8.73 -16.80
CA LEU A 276 -8.46 -7.66 -17.08
C LEU A 276 -8.17 -7.49 -18.59
N MET A 277 -9.02 -8.05 -19.48
CA MET A 277 -8.74 -7.99 -20.92
C MET A 277 -9.35 -6.78 -21.61
N GLU A 278 -10.47 -6.26 -21.13
CA GLU A 278 -11.16 -5.10 -21.68
C GLU A 278 -11.09 -3.91 -20.73
N THR A 279 -10.94 -2.72 -21.32
CA THR A 279 -10.77 -1.47 -20.57
C THR A 279 -12.01 -0.58 -20.74
N VAL A 280 -12.46 0.01 -19.64
CA VAL A 280 -13.39 1.14 -19.65
C VAL A 280 -12.78 2.30 -18.87
N TYR A 281 -13.24 3.53 -19.12
CA TYR A 281 -12.75 4.71 -18.45
C TYR A 281 -13.80 5.26 -17.50
N VAL A 282 -13.40 5.55 -16.28
CA VAL A 282 -14.28 6.09 -15.24
C VAL A 282 -13.74 7.43 -14.73
N ASP A 283 -14.62 8.21 -14.11
CA ASP A 283 -14.23 9.47 -13.46
C ASP A 283 -13.47 9.19 -12.15
N PHE A 284 -12.35 9.90 -11.95
CA PHE A 284 -11.59 9.91 -10.71
C PHE A 284 -10.97 11.29 -10.52
N GLU A 285 -11.35 12.03 -9.47
CA GLU A 285 -10.89 13.39 -9.18
C GLU A 285 -10.97 14.33 -10.39
N GLY A 286 -12.02 14.23 -11.20
CA GLY A 286 -12.24 15.07 -12.38
C GLY A 286 -11.50 14.64 -13.65
N TYR A 287 -10.76 13.55 -13.62
CA TYR A 287 -10.06 12.95 -14.76
C TYR A 287 -10.64 11.60 -15.13
N LYS A 288 -10.26 11.07 -16.30
CA LYS A 288 -10.68 9.75 -16.78
C LYS A 288 -9.52 8.76 -16.67
N PHE A 289 -9.71 7.70 -15.88
CA PHE A 289 -8.71 6.63 -15.72
C PHE A 289 -9.24 5.28 -16.16
N PRO A 290 -8.34 4.38 -16.64
CA PRO A 290 -8.72 3.05 -17.07
C PRO A 290 -8.99 2.13 -15.88
N VAL A 291 -10.10 1.38 -15.98
CA VAL A 291 -10.45 0.30 -15.08
C VAL A 291 -10.81 -0.94 -15.90
N PRO A 292 -10.73 -2.14 -15.33
CA PRO A 292 -11.23 -3.33 -16.01
C PRO A 292 -12.72 -3.17 -16.32
N LYS A 293 -13.18 -3.57 -17.49
CA LYS A 293 -14.63 -3.59 -17.80
C LYS A 293 -15.40 -4.44 -16.80
N GLU A 294 -14.80 -5.53 -16.35
CA GLU A 294 -15.34 -6.45 -15.35
C GLU A 294 -14.99 -6.03 -13.91
N TYR A 295 -14.91 -4.71 -13.65
CA TYR A 295 -14.54 -4.17 -12.34
C TYR A 295 -15.49 -4.63 -11.22
N ASP A 296 -16.75 -4.87 -11.53
CA ASP A 296 -17.73 -5.32 -10.54
C ASP A 296 -17.39 -6.72 -10.02
N GLN A 297 -17.08 -7.67 -10.91
CA GLN A 297 -16.65 -9.01 -10.55
C GLN A 297 -15.31 -8.98 -9.79
N TYR A 298 -14.38 -8.13 -10.25
CA TYR A 298 -13.06 -7.98 -9.61
C TYR A 298 -13.18 -7.38 -8.20
N LEU A 299 -13.95 -6.31 -8.02
CA LEU A 299 -14.17 -5.68 -6.71
C LEU A 299 -14.98 -6.60 -5.77
N THR A 300 -15.97 -7.32 -6.29
CA THR A 300 -16.72 -8.33 -5.52
C THR A 300 -15.80 -9.45 -5.05
N TRP A 301 -14.91 -9.95 -5.92
CA TRP A 301 -13.90 -10.93 -5.53
C TRP A 301 -12.96 -10.37 -4.47
N LEU A 302 -12.56 -9.08 -4.58
CA LEU A 302 -11.59 -8.45 -3.70
C LEU A 302 -12.18 -8.06 -2.33
N TYR A 303 -13.38 -7.51 -2.29
CA TYR A 303 -13.97 -6.89 -1.09
C TYR A 303 -15.34 -7.46 -0.67
N GLY A 304 -15.96 -8.31 -1.48
CA GLY A 304 -17.34 -8.76 -1.26
C GLY A 304 -18.36 -7.70 -1.66
N ASP A 305 -19.27 -7.36 -0.78
CA ASP A 305 -20.21 -6.25 -0.99
C ASP A 305 -19.49 -4.90 -0.85
N TYR A 306 -18.73 -4.53 -1.90
CA TYR A 306 -17.85 -3.37 -1.90
C TYR A 306 -18.58 -2.03 -1.93
N MET A 307 -19.87 -2.02 -2.33
CA MET A 307 -20.70 -0.81 -2.31
C MET A 307 -21.17 -0.46 -0.90
N GLN A 308 -21.19 -1.44 0.01
CA GLN A 308 -21.54 -1.18 1.40
C GLN A 308 -20.44 -0.35 2.08
N MET A 309 -20.84 0.78 2.65
CA MET A 309 -19.92 1.63 3.42
C MET A 309 -19.54 0.95 4.73
N ILE A 310 -18.24 0.95 5.03
CA ILE A 310 -17.76 0.48 6.33
C ILE A 310 -18.22 1.42 7.45
N PRO A 311 -18.43 0.91 8.68
CA PRO A 311 -18.78 1.75 9.83
C PRO A 311 -17.79 2.90 10.01
N VAL A 312 -18.27 4.06 10.46
CA VAL A 312 -17.42 5.26 10.67
C VAL A 312 -16.20 4.95 11.55
N SER A 313 -16.38 4.16 12.60
CA SER A 313 -15.30 3.73 13.51
C SER A 313 -14.21 2.88 12.84
N ALA A 314 -14.47 2.31 11.66
CA ALA A 314 -13.51 1.53 10.89
C ALA A 314 -12.84 2.35 9.76
N ARG A 315 -13.29 3.60 9.53
CA ARG A 315 -12.73 4.50 8.51
C ARG A 315 -11.44 5.11 9.01
N ARG A 316 -10.34 4.47 8.65
CA ARG A 316 -8.98 4.90 9.00
C ARG A 316 -8.04 4.62 7.83
N THR A 317 -6.90 5.28 7.82
CA THR A 317 -5.85 5.04 6.80
C THR A 317 -5.38 3.60 6.80
N SER A 318 -5.00 3.14 5.61
CA SER A 318 -4.54 1.76 5.37
C SER A 318 -3.17 1.48 5.97
N HIS A 319 -2.34 2.52 6.06
CA HIS A 319 -0.99 2.46 6.56
C HIS A 319 -0.87 3.17 7.90
N SER A 320 -0.19 2.55 8.84
CA SER A 320 0.16 3.19 10.13
C SER A 320 1.31 4.18 9.88
N ILE A 321 1.00 5.38 9.39
CA ILE A 321 1.99 6.42 9.13
C ILE A 321 2.43 7.04 10.45
N VAL A 322 3.73 7.04 10.71
CA VAL A 322 4.32 7.59 11.95
C VAL A 322 5.10 8.88 11.71
N LEU A 323 5.58 9.12 10.48
CA LEU A 323 6.28 10.34 10.11
C LEU A 323 5.72 10.88 8.80
N THR A 324 5.41 12.17 8.77
CA THR A 324 4.90 12.85 7.58
C THR A 324 5.58 14.20 7.42
N ASP A 325 6.33 14.35 6.33
CA ASP A 325 6.81 15.63 5.81
C ASP A 325 6.48 15.69 4.31
N LEU A 326 5.73 16.71 3.92
CA LEU A 326 5.34 16.90 2.53
C LEU A 326 6.38 17.70 1.74
N GLY A 327 7.51 18.07 2.35
CA GLY A 327 8.55 18.86 1.73
C GLY A 327 8.03 20.15 1.09
N ALA A 328 8.44 20.43 -0.13
CA ALA A 328 7.98 21.62 -0.88
C ALA A 328 6.45 21.65 -1.08
N TYR A 329 5.79 20.51 -1.12
CA TYR A 329 4.32 20.41 -1.33
C TYR A 329 3.52 20.89 -0.11
N GLY A 330 4.11 20.90 1.09
CA GLY A 330 3.47 21.39 2.31
C GLY A 330 3.16 22.90 2.31
N ASN A 331 3.88 23.65 1.50
CA ASN A 331 3.79 25.13 1.45
C ASN A 331 2.88 25.67 0.34
N TYR A 332 2.37 24.83 -0.56
CA TYR A 332 1.44 25.27 -1.59
C TYR A 332 0.06 25.50 -0.99
N LYS A 333 -0.33 26.79 -0.87
CA LYS A 333 -1.75 27.18 -0.71
C LYS A 333 -2.42 27.01 -2.07
N ILE A 334 -3.44 26.16 -2.12
CA ILE A 334 -4.37 26.05 -3.24
C ILE A 334 -5.36 27.19 -3.18
#